data_b45445149062d80c9a425bb4fc9d90b5
#
_entry.id   b45445149062d80c9a425bb4fc9d90b5
#
_cell.length_a   1.000
_cell.length_b   1.000
_cell.length_c   1.000
_cell.angle_alpha   90.00
_cell.angle_beta   90.00
_cell.angle_gamma   90.00
#
_symmetry.space_group_name_H-M   'P 1'
#
loop_
_entity.id
_entity.type
_entity.pdbx_description
1 polymer ?
#
loop_
_entity_poly.entity_id
_entity_poly.type
_entity_poly.pdbx_seq_one_letter_code
_entity_poly.pdbx_strand_id
1 'polypeptide(L)'
;MAEKTKKLTMGALILMIFTSVYGFNNMPRSFYLMGYGAIPFFLLSAVLFFVPFAFMVAEYGSAFKDEKGGIFSWMQICVGTKYAFVATFMWYTSYVIWLVNISSGIMVPLSNAIFGKDTTADWTLFGLKSTQTLGILGVVFIIAVTFFASKGLKNIQKVASIGGIACMFLNVMLIGGALLVLIGNKGELAQPIVSAASLVESPNPEYAGSLAMLAFLVYALFAYGGTEAVGGLVDETENPEKNFGKGLTIAAIIVAVGYSIGIFCVGIFTNWSDTLSAATVHKGNASYVIMNNLGYQIGAAFGASQGTCIQMGEWAARIMGISILLSLAGAVFTLCYSPLKQLIEGSPKGLLPEKFCKMEGGMPKFALKIQAVVVVAFILLISMGGDTMTQFFNILVSMTNVAMTLPYMFISAAFIKFKKNKNIHKPFVIFKNDTVSIIFTIVVTVTVGFANFFTIIQPAMAGDVATTVWSIVGPVLFTVVALVLHGRYEKKMK
;
A
#
# COMPACT_ATOMS: atom_id res chain seq x y z
N MET A 1 27.14 -13.37 -27.55
CA MET A 1 26.24 -14.39 -26.96
C MET A 1 25.43 -13.68 -25.91
N ALA A 2 24.11 -13.49 -26.14
CA ALA A 2 23.25 -12.94 -25.12
C ALA A 2 23.21 -13.94 -23.96
N GLU A 3 23.54 -13.49 -22.77
CA GLU A 3 23.41 -14.24 -21.53
C GLU A 3 21.95 -14.66 -21.41
N LYS A 4 21.67 -15.97 -21.47
CA LYS A 4 20.32 -16.50 -21.22
C LYS A 4 19.95 -16.12 -19.79
N THR A 5 19.19 -15.03 -19.63
CA THR A 5 18.60 -14.66 -18.34
C THR A 5 17.86 -15.89 -17.82
N LYS A 6 18.26 -16.35 -16.64
CA LYS A 6 17.67 -17.53 -15.98
C LYS A 6 16.20 -17.20 -15.66
N LYS A 7 15.27 -17.94 -16.26
CA LYS A 7 13.84 -17.75 -16.03
C LYS A 7 13.45 -18.04 -14.59
N LEU A 8 12.45 -17.34 -14.10
CA LEU A 8 11.92 -17.51 -12.74
C LEU A 8 11.20 -18.85 -12.61
N THR A 9 11.62 -19.64 -11.63
CA THR A 9 10.87 -20.83 -11.22
C THR A 9 9.55 -20.43 -10.56
N MET A 10 8.57 -21.32 -10.50
CA MET A 10 7.30 -21.07 -9.81
C MET A 10 7.49 -20.63 -8.35
N GLY A 11 8.43 -21.25 -7.62
CA GLY A 11 8.74 -20.86 -6.25
C GLY A 11 9.32 -19.44 -6.13
N ALA A 12 10.21 -19.06 -7.04
CA ALA A 12 10.75 -17.70 -7.10
C ALA A 12 9.66 -16.67 -7.43
N LEU A 13 8.74 -17.01 -8.35
CA LEU A 13 7.59 -16.18 -8.68
C LEU A 13 6.67 -15.96 -7.46
N ILE A 14 6.32 -17.03 -6.74
CA ILE A 14 5.49 -16.95 -5.53
C ILE A 14 6.15 -16.04 -4.50
N LEU A 15 7.46 -16.19 -4.27
CA LEU A 15 8.20 -15.38 -3.31
C LEU A 15 8.23 -13.90 -3.73
N MET A 16 8.41 -13.61 -5.01
CA MET A 16 8.39 -12.24 -5.53
C MET A 16 7.01 -11.59 -5.37
N ILE A 17 5.93 -12.32 -5.66
CA ILE A 17 4.57 -11.83 -5.45
C ILE A 17 4.34 -11.57 -3.96
N PHE A 18 4.70 -12.52 -3.10
CA PHE A 18 4.56 -12.38 -1.66
C PHE A 18 5.29 -11.13 -1.14
N THR A 19 6.55 -10.95 -1.50
CA THR A 19 7.35 -9.79 -1.03
C THR A 19 6.87 -8.45 -1.60
N SER A 20 6.20 -8.45 -2.76
CA SER A 20 5.67 -7.23 -3.39
C SER A 20 4.33 -6.78 -2.80
N VAL A 21 3.51 -7.74 -2.33
CA VAL A 21 2.13 -7.48 -1.88
C VAL A 21 2.01 -7.53 -0.36
N TYR A 22 2.75 -8.42 0.30
CA TYR A 22 2.61 -8.66 1.74
C TYR A 22 3.33 -7.59 2.58
N GLY A 23 2.59 -6.61 3.06
CA GLY A 23 3.12 -5.54 3.91
C GLY A 23 2.93 -5.84 5.41
N PHE A 24 4.04 -5.96 6.17
CA PHE A 24 4.00 -6.25 7.62
C PHE A 24 3.05 -5.34 8.39
N ASN A 25 3.14 -4.02 8.18
CA ASN A 25 2.32 -3.04 8.89
C ASN A 25 0.81 -3.22 8.74
N ASN A 26 0.38 -3.91 7.69
CA ASN A 26 -1.05 -4.10 7.43
C ASN A 26 -1.73 -4.98 8.49
N MET A 27 -1.04 -5.93 9.09
CA MET A 27 -1.60 -6.82 10.12
C MET A 27 -1.85 -6.10 11.45
N PRO A 28 -0.82 -5.54 12.12
CA PRO A 28 -1.04 -4.85 13.39
C PRO A 28 -1.98 -3.67 13.25
N ARG A 29 -1.86 -2.88 12.16
CA ARG A 29 -2.76 -1.75 11.92
C ARG A 29 -4.20 -2.19 11.69
N SER A 30 -4.42 -3.32 11.00
CA SER A 30 -5.78 -3.88 10.83
C SER A 30 -6.40 -4.29 12.15
N PHE A 31 -5.62 -4.86 13.06
CA PHE A 31 -6.09 -5.17 14.40
C PHE A 31 -6.44 -3.91 15.19
N TYR A 32 -5.64 -2.85 15.08
CA TYR A 32 -5.98 -1.54 15.66
C TYR A 32 -7.30 -0.99 15.12
N LEU A 33 -7.54 -1.10 13.81
CA LEU A 33 -8.73 -0.56 13.16
C LEU A 33 -9.99 -1.40 13.46
N MET A 34 -9.89 -2.73 13.46
CA MET A 34 -11.05 -3.63 13.43
C MET A 34 -10.95 -4.81 14.42
N GLY A 35 -9.88 -4.95 15.19
CA GLY A 35 -9.67 -6.16 15.97
C GLY A 35 -9.68 -7.41 15.09
N TYR A 36 -10.27 -8.50 15.59
CA TYR A 36 -10.48 -9.73 14.79
C TYR A 36 -11.44 -9.53 13.62
N GLY A 37 -12.33 -8.53 13.70
CA GLY A 37 -13.24 -8.17 12.61
C GLY A 37 -12.55 -7.81 11.30
N ALA A 38 -11.24 -7.51 11.32
CA ALA A 38 -10.46 -7.32 10.11
C ALA A 38 -10.33 -8.61 9.26
N ILE A 39 -10.29 -9.80 9.89
CA ILE A 39 -10.05 -11.09 9.21
C ILE A 39 -11.09 -11.37 8.12
N PRO A 40 -12.41 -11.33 8.39
CA PRO A 40 -13.42 -11.51 7.34
C PRO A 40 -13.27 -10.53 6.17
N PHE A 41 -12.91 -9.26 6.44
CA PHE A 41 -12.72 -8.26 5.38
C PHE A 41 -11.50 -8.57 4.51
N PHE A 42 -10.40 -9.07 5.08
CA PHE A 42 -9.26 -9.52 4.30
C PHE A 42 -9.60 -10.73 3.43
N LEU A 43 -10.29 -11.74 3.97
CA LEU A 43 -10.73 -12.90 3.20
C LEU A 43 -11.71 -12.51 2.08
N LEU A 44 -12.67 -11.64 2.38
CA LEU A 44 -13.63 -11.12 1.40
C LEU A 44 -12.91 -10.33 0.30
N SER A 45 -11.98 -9.45 0.66
CA SER A 45 -11.18 -8.67 -0.29
C SER A 45 -10.29 -9.56 -1.16
N ALA A 46 -9.77 -10.66 -0.63
CA ALA A 46 -9.01 -11.63 -1.42
C ALA A 46 -9.88 -12.27 -2.51
N VAL A 47 -11.11 -12.68 -2.17
CA VAL A 47 -12.04 -13.35 -3.10
C VAL A 47 -12.66 -12.38 -4.10
N LEU A 48 -13.11 -11.20 -3.63
CA LEU A 48 -13.83 -10.25 -4.48
C LEU A 48 -12.91 -9.33 -5.30
N PHE A 49 -11.66 -9.13 -4.85
CA PHE A 49 -10.73 -8.20 -5.49
C PHE A 49 -9.40 -8.86 -5.84
N PHE A 50 -8.61 -9.30 -4.85
CA PHE A 50 -7.19 -9.64 -5.07
C PHE A 50 -6.99 -10.74 -6.11
N VAL A 51 -7.64 -11.90 -5.94
CA VAL A 51 -7.49 -13.04 -6.85
C VAL A 51 -8.03 -12.73 -8.25
N PRO A 52 -9.27 -12.21 -8.43
CA PRO A 52 -9.76 -11.86 -9.75
C PRO A 52 -8.94 -10.77 -10.44
N PHE A 53 -8.51 -9.74 -9.72
CA PHE A 53 -7.70 -8.65 -10.26
C PHE A 53 -6.32 -9.16 -10.70
N ALA A 54 -5.68 -9.98 -9.88
CA ALA A 54 -4.41 -10.61 -10.22
C ALA A 54 -4.51 -11.45 -11.49
N PHE A 55 -5.61 -12.18 -11.69
CA PHE A 55 -5.86 -12.94 -12.92
C PHE A 55 -6.02 -12.03 -14.15
N MET A 56 -6.71 -10.89 -14.02
CA MET A 56 -6.82 -9.91 -15.09
C MET A 56 -5.44 -9.35 -15.47
N VAL A 57 -4.64 -8.99 -14.47
CA VAL A 57 -3.27 -8.48 -14.67
C VAL A 57 -2.38 -9.53 -15.35
N ALA A 58 -2.52 -10.81 -14.98
CA ALA A 58 -1.81 -11.90 -15.60
C ALA A 58 -2.15 -12.08 -17.10
N GLU A 59 -3.44 -12.01 -17.45
CA GLU A 59 -3.87 -12.09 -18.85
C GLU A 59 -3.38 -10.86 -19.64
N TYR A 60 -3.45 -9.66 -19.09
CA TYR A 60 -2.88 -8.46 -19.70
C TYR A 60 -1.37 -8.60 -19.93
N GLY A 61 -0.62 -8.93 -18.87
CA GLY A 61 0.83 -9.05 -18.93
C GLY A 61 1.28 -10.07 -19.99
N SER A 62 0.59 -11.21 -20.10
CA SER A 62 0.92 -12.22 -21.12
C SER A 62 0.64 -11.76 -22.56
N ALA A 63 -0.47 -11.03 -22.77
CA ALA A 63 -0.86 -10.55 -24.08
C ALA A 63 -0.01 -9.38 -24.57
N PHE A 64 0.45 -8.53 -23.65
CA PHE A 64 1.18 -7.28 -23.94
C PHE A 64 2.61 -7.29 -23.41
N LYS A 65 3.24 -8.45 -23.34
CA LYS A 65 4.60 -8.63 -22.82
C LYS A 65 5.67 -7.78 -23.52
N ASP A 66 5.47 -7.48 -24.80
CA ASP A 66 6.40 -6.71 -25.62
C ASP A 66 6.15 -5.18 -25.50
N GLU A 67 5.08 -4.76 -24.80
CA GLU A 67 4.68 -3.37 -24.65
C GLU A 67 5.38 -2.70 -23.45
N LYS A 68 6.22 -1.70 -23.72
CA LYS A 68 7.01 -1.02 -22.68
C LYS A 68 6.22 -0.09 -21.76
N GLY A 69 5.04 0.35 -22.17
CA GLY A 69 4.20 1.29 -21.42
C GLY A 69 3.39 0.66 -20.27
N GLY A 70 3.52 -0.64 -20.02
CA GLY A 70 2.82 -1.34 -18.96
C GLY A 70 1.30 -1.11 -19.01
N ILE A 71 0.70 -0.74 -17.87
CA ILE A 71 -0.76 -0.52 -17.77
C ILE A 71 -1.30 0.54 -18.73
N PHE A 72 -0.48 1.53 -19.13
CA PHE A 72 -0.87 2.50 -20.14
C PHE A 72 -1.15 1.82 -21.47
N SER A 73 -0.18 1.04 -21.99
CA SER A 73 -0.30 0.34 -23.27
C SER A 73 -1.48 -0.65 -23.26
N TRP A 74 -1.69 -1.37 -22.16
CA TRP A 74 -2.82 -2.28 -22.00
C TRP A 74 -4.16 -1.59 -22.22
N MET A 75 -4.37 -0.47 -21.52
CA MET A 75 -5.61 0.28 -21.64
C MET A 75 -5.73 1.04 -22.97
N GLN A 76 -4.61 1.53 -23.53
CA GLN A 76 -4.61 2.25 -24.80
C GLN A 76 -5.08 1.34 -25.94
N ILE A 77 -4.54 0.14 -26.04
CA ILE A 77 -4.90 -0.83 -27.08
C ILE A 77 -6.36 -1.28 -26.93
N CYS A 78 -6.83 -1.43 -25.68
CA CYS A 78 -8.18 -1.94 -25.41
C CYS A 78 -9.27 -0.88 -25.51
N VAL A 79 -9.03 0.35 -25.04
CA VAL A 79 -10.08 1.37 -24.82
C VAL A 79 -9.77 2.67 -25.56
N GLY A 80 -8.48 2.99 -25.75
CA GLY A 80 -8.03 4.21 -26.42
C GLY A 80 -7.21 5.15 -25.52
N THR A 81 -6.53 6.09 -26.18
CA THR A 81 -5.48 6.92 -25.57
C THR A 81 -5.99 7.80 -24.42
N LYS A 82 -7.16 8.42 -24.57
CA LYS A 82 -7.73 9.30 -23.53
C LYS A 82 -7.97 8.56 -22.23
N TYR A 83 -8.65 7.40 -22.31
CA TYR A 83 -8.93 6.56 -21.14
C TYR A 83 -7.62 6.09 -20.48
N ALA A 84 -6.72 5.53 -21.30
CA ALA A 84 -5.42 5.05 -20.83
C ALA A 84 -4.62 6.13 -20.13
N PHE A 85 -4.57 7.35 -20.70
CA PHE A 85 -3.83 8.45 -20.12
C PHE A 85 -4.40 8.89 -18.77
N VAL A 86 -5.72 9.11 -18.69
CA VAL A 86 -6.37 9.52 -17.43
C VAL A 86 -6.14 8.46 -16.34
N ALA A 87 -6.38 7.18 -16.65
CA ALA A 87 -6.21 6.10 -15.69
C ALA A 87 -4.75 5.93 -15.21
N THR A 88 -3.79 5.98 -16.16
CA THR A 88 -2.35 5.86 -15.81
C THR A 88 -1.83 7.09 -15.08
N PHE A 89 -2.35 8.28 -15.42
CA PHE A 89 -2.01 9.49 -14.70
C PHE A 89 -2.52 9.45 -13.25
N MET A 90 -3.75 8.97 -13.03
CA MET A 90 -4.28 8.72 -11.68
C MET A 90 -3.45 7.68 -10.92
N TRP A 91 -3.05 6.59 -11.60
CA TRP A 91 -2.17 5.60 -11.01
C TRP A 91 -0.81 6.18 -10.63
N TYR A 92 -0.17 6.95 -11.51
CA TYR A 92 1.08 7.64 -11.19
C TYR A 92 0.91 8.59 -10.00
N THR A 93 -0.14 9.40 -10.01
CA THR A 93 -0.36 10.40 -8.94
C THR A 93 -0.75 9.76 -7.61
N SER A 94 -1.27 8.54 -7.62
CA SER A 94 -1.46 7.77 -6.37
C SER A 94 -0.14 7.52 -5.65
N TYR A 95 0.94 7.27 -6.38
CA TYR A 95 2.28 7.18 -5.79
C TYR A 95 2.80 8.54 -5.31
N VAL A 96 2.42 9.64 -5.94
CA VAL A 96 2.72 11.00 -5.43
C VAL A 96 2.07 11.18 -4.06
N ILE A 97 0.80 10.79 -3.91
CA ILE A 97 0.09 10.82 -2.62
C ILE A 97 0.71 9.87 -1.61
N TRP A 98 1.11 8.66 -2.04
CA TRP A 98 1.84 7.72 -1.19
C TRP A 98 3.17 8.33 -0.67
N LEU A 99 3.91 9.06 -1.51
CA LEU A 99 5.11 9.78 -1.09
C LEU A 99 4.81 10.86 -0.03
N VAL A 100 3.68 11.55 -0.12
CA VAL A 100 3.22 12.49 0.93
C VAL A 100 3.06 11.76 2.26
N ASN A 101 2.34 10.64 2.26
CA ASN A 101 2.10 9.83 3.46
C ASN A 101 3.41 9.32 4.07
N ILE A 102 4.26 8.70 3.25
CA ILE A 102 5.53 8.13 3.74
C ILE A 102 6.47 9.22 4.24
N SER A 103 6.61 10.33 3.51
CA SER A 103 7.50 11.43 3.91
C SER A 103 7.08 12.06 5.24
N SER A 104 5.78 12.21 5.46
CA SER A 104 5.24 12.73 6.71
C SER A 104 5.32 11.71 7.85
N GLY A 105 5.09 10.43 7.53
CA GLY A 105 5.04 9.34 8.50
C GLY A 105 6.39 8.73 8.89
N ILE A 106 7.49 9.00 8.16
CA ILE A 106 8.80 8.36 8.36
C ILE A 106 9.41 8.64 9.74
N MET A 107 8.98 9.73 10.39
CA MET A 107 9.48 10.10 11.71
C MET A 107 9.01 9.16 12.83
N VAL A 108 7.86 8.50 12.65
CA VAL A 108 7.36 7.50 13.61
C VAL A 108 8.28 6.26 13.68
N PRO A 109 8.64 5.57 12.57
CA PRO A 109 9.63 4.51 12.65
C PRO A 109 11.01 5.00 13.13
N LEU A 110 11.41 6.23 12.79
CA LEU A 110 12.65 6.80 13.28
C LEU A 110 12.63 7.00 14.80
N SER A 111 11.55 7.55 15.35
CA SER A 111 11.36 7.70 16.80
C SER A 111 11.44 6.34 17.51
N ASN A 112 10.73 5.34 16.99
CA ASN A 112 10.77 4.00 17.57
C ASN A 112 12.14 3.33 17.48
N ALA A 113 12.87 3.52 16.37
CA ALA A 113 14.23 3.00 16.22
C ALA A 113 15.20 3.58 17.25
N ILE A 114 15.07 4.86 17.58
CA ILE A 114 15.96 5.57 18.53
C ILE A 114 15.52 5.34 19.98
N PHE A 115 14.22 5.61 20.26
CA PHE A 115 13.72 5.69 21.64
C PHE A 115 13.01 4.41 22.13
N GLY A 116 12.64 3.48 21.21
CA GLY A 116 11.86 2.29 21.54
C GLY A 116 10.38 2.58 21.79
N LYS A 117 9.95 3.80 21.50
CA LYS A 117 8.56 4.27 21.58
C LYS A 117 8.34 5.44 20.63
N ASP A 118 7.09 5.73 20.33
CA ASP A 118 6.74 6.92 19.56
C ASP A 118 6.73 8.16 20.48
N THR A 119 7.64 9.07 20.23
CA THR A 119 7.74 10.37 20.90
C THR A 119 7.41 11.53 19.96
N THR A 120 6.93 11.25 18.75
CA THR A 120 6.73 12.28 17.71
C THR A 120 5.69 13.33 18.09
N ALA A 121 4.75 12.99 18.98
CA ALA A 121 3.78 13.95 19.50
C ALA A 121 4.43 15.09 20.34
N ASP A 122 5.61 14.82 20.92
CA ASP A 122 6.36 15.78 21.74
C ASP A 122 7.38 16.58 20.90
N TRP A 123 7.55 16.24 19.62
CA TRP A 123 8.54 16.90 18.77
C TRP A 123 8.05 18.29 18.36
N THR A 124 8.78 19.31 18.81
CA THR A 124 8.52 20.71 18.48
C THR A 124 9.78 21.34 17.91
N LEU A 125 9.63 22.07 16.82
CA LEU A 125 10.71 22.81 16.16
C LEU A 125 10.29 24.28 16.06
N PHE A 126 11.09 25.18 16.59
CA PHE A 126 10.84 26.63 16.60
C PHE A 126 9.45 27.04 17.12
N GLY A 127 8.89 26.31 18.10
CA GLY A 127 7.56 26.59 18.66
C GLY A 127 6.38 26.13 17.83
N LEU A 128 6.62 25.37 16.77
CA LEU A 128 5.57 24.78 15.92
C LEU A 128 4.92 23.57 16.62
N LYS A 129 3.65 23.29 16.27
CA LYS A 129 2.97 22.08 16.71
C LYS A 129 3.71 20.82 16.20
N SER A 130 3.52 19.67 16.84
CA SER A 130 4.14 18.40 16.43
C SER A 130 3.79 18.02 14.97
N THR A 131 2.54 18.17 14.55
CA THR A 131 2.12 17.91 13.16
C THR A 131 2.87 18.77 12.14
N GLN A 132 3.08 20.04 12.44
CA GLN A 132 3.83 20.97 11.60
C GLN A 132 5.33 20.62 11.58
N THR A 133 5.87 20.24 12.73
CA THR A 133 7.26 19.75 12.84
C THR A 133 7.49 18.51 11.98
N LEU A 134 6.58 17.52 12.06
CA LEU A 134 6.65 16.33 11.22
C LEU A 134 6.52 16.67 9.73
N GLY A 135 5.67 17.63 9.39
CA GLY A 135 5.55 18.14 8.02
C GLY A 135 6.87 18.71 7.51
N ILE A 136 7.53 19.58 8.26
CA ILE A 136 8.84 20.16 7.87
C ILE A 136 9.91 19.08 7.72
N LEU A 137 9.99 18.13 8.65
CA LEU A 137 10.93 17.01 8.57
C LEU A 137 10.62 16.12 7.36
N GLY A 138 9.34 15.91 7.04
CA GLY A 138 8.89 15.23 5.83
C GLY A 138 9.30 15.95 4.55
N VAL A 139 9.24 17.29 4.53
CA VAL A 139 9.74 18.10 3.41
C VAL A 139 11.25 17.92 3.23
N VAL A 140 12.02 17.96 4.29
CA VAL A 140 13.48 17.73 4.23
C VAL A 140 13.75 16.32 3.69
N PHE A 141 13.01 15.33 4.16
CA PHE A 141 13.15 13.94 3.70
C PHE A 141 12.88 13.79 2.20
N ILE A 142 11.75 14.30 1.68
CA ILE A 142 11.41 14.15 0.25
C ILE A 142 12.36 14.92 -0.66
N ILE A 143 12.89 16.05 -0.22
CA ILE A 143 13.93 16.79 -0.97
C ILE A 143 15.20 15.95 -1.06
N ALA A 144 15.65 15.35 0.05
CA ALA A 144 16.80 14.44 0.05
C ALA A 144 16.58 13.22 -0.84
N VAL A 145 15.42 12.56 -0.74
CA VAL A 145 15.03 11.44 -1.61
C VAL A 145 15.11 11.82 -3.09
N THR A 146 14.51 12.95 -3.45
CA THR A 146 14.49 13.44 -4.83
C THR A 146 15.89 13.73 -5.36
N PHE A 147 16.74 14.33 -4.53
CA PHE A 147 18.12 14.60 -4.87
C PHE A 147 18.91 13.31 -5.15
N PHE A 148 18.84 12.32 -4.27
CA PHE A 148 19.52 11.05 -4.44
C PHE A 148 18.91 10.24 -5.62
N ALA A 149 17.60 10.20 -5.77
CA ALA A 149 16.93 9.55 -6.90
C ALA A 149 17.38 10.16 -8.25
N SER A 150 17.58 11.48 -8.32
CA SER A 150 18.04 12.17 -9.52
C SER A 150 19.47 11.82 -9.95
N LYS A 151 20.30 11.23 -9.06
CA LYS A 151 21.66 10.77 -9.33
C LYS A 151 21.73 9.34 -9.88
N GLY A 152 20.60 8.63 -9.92
CA GLY A 152 20.51 7.24 -10.39
C GLY A 152 20.56 6.21 -9.27
N LEU A 153 20.11 4.99 -9.60
CA LEU A 153 19.68 3.98 -8.62
C LEU A 153 20.68 2.81 -8.47
N LYS A 154 21.96 2.97 -8.78
CA LYS A 154 22.94 1.87 -8.87
C LYS A 154 23.06 0.94 -7.65
N ASN A 155 22.62 1.33 -6.45
CA ASN A 155 22.76 0.53 -5.24
C ASN A 155 21.43 0.19 -4.55
N ILE A 156 20.29 0.60 -5.11
CA ILE A 156 18.98 0.47 -4.46
C ILE A 156 18.55 -0.98 -4.32
N GLN A 157 18.89 -1.84 -5.29
CA GLN A 157 18.54 -3.26 -5.22
C GLN A 157 19.09 -3.95 -3.96
N LYS A 158 20.31 -3.61 -3.53
CA LYS A 158 20.87 -4.17 -2.28
C LYS A 158 20.11 -3.70 -1.06
N VAL A 159 19.79 -2.41 -0.99
CA VAL A 159 19.03 -1.84 0.13
C VAL A 159 17.61 -2.41 0.18
N ALA A 160 16.94 -2.52 -0.97
CA ALA A 160 15.62 -3.13 -1.08
C ALA A 160 15.60 -4.60 -0.62
N SER A 161 16.64 -5.38 -0.97
CA SER A 161 16.77 -6.77 -0.53
C SER A 161 16.94 -6.90 0.99
N ILE A 162 17.76 -6.04 1.59
CA ILE A 162 17.94 -5.98 3.05
C ILE A 162 16.62 -5.62 3.73
N GLY A 163 15.88 -4.64 3.20
CA GLY A 163 14.58 -4.25 3.70
C GLY A 163 13.55 -5.38 3.62
N GLY A 164 13.52 -6.14 2.52
CA GLY A 164 12.67 -7.32 2.37
C GLY A 164 12.95 -8.39 3.41
N ILE A 165 14.23 -8.70 3.69
CA ILE A 165 14.64 -9.64 4.74
C ILE A 165 14.21 -9.14 6.12
N ALA A 166 14.39 -7.84 6.39
CA ALA A 166 13.99 -7.23 7.66
C ALA A 166 12.46 -7.33 7.88
N CYS A 167 11.65 -7.11 6.84
CA CYS A 167 10.20 -7.30 6.91
C CYS A 167 9.81 -8.76 7.13
N MET A 168 10.49 -9.72 6.49
CA MET A 168 10.25 -11.15 6.74
C MET A 168 10.57 -11.52 8.20
N PHE A 169 11.66 -10.99 8.74
CA PHE A 169 12.03 -11.19 10.14
C PHE A 169 10.95 -10.67 11.10
N LEU A 170 10.33 -9.52 10.82
CA LEU A 170 9.21 -9.00 11.62
C LEU A 170 8.01 -9.95 11.65
N ASN A 171 7.71 -10.63 10.54
CA ASN A 171 6.64 -11.64 10.51
C ASN A 171 6.97 -12.85 11.40
N VAL A 172 8.21 -13.32 11.34
CA VAL A 172 8.68 -14.41 12.22
C VAL A 172 8.61 -13.97 13.68
N MET A 173 9.03 -12.75 13.98
CA MET A 173 8.98 -12.17 15.33
C MET A 173 7.54 -12.03 15.84
N LEU A 174 6.60 -11.58 14.99
CA LEU A 174 5.19 -11.47 15.36
C LEU A 174 4.57 -12.84 15.67
N ILE A 175 4.67 -13.78 14.74
CA ILE A 175 4.06 -15.11 14.88
C ILE A 175 4.75 -15.91 15.98
N GLY A 176 6.08 -15.96 15.98
CA GLY A 176 6.86 -16.67 16.99
C GLY A 176 6.67 -16.08 18.38
N GLY A 177 6.68 -14.75 18.51
CA GLY A 177 6.42 -14.06 19.77
C GLY A 177 5.00 -14.29 20.28
N ALA A 178 4.00 -14.25 19.41
CA ALA A 178 2.61 -14.58 19.78
C ALA A 178 2.49 -16.01 20.31
N LEU A 179 3.15 -16.99 19.66
CA LEU A 179 3.17 -18.38 20.13
C LEU A 179 3.86 -18.51 21.50
N LEU A 180 4.97 -17.79 21.73
CA LEU A 180 5.63 -17.78 23.04
C LEU A 180 4.70 -17.25 24.13
N VAL A 181 3.99 -16.12 23.85
CA VAL A 181 3.01 -15.57 24.80
C VAL A 181 1.88 -16.56 25.06
N LEU A 182 1.34 -17.19 24.00
CA LEU A 182 0.27 -18.17 24.12
C LEU A 182 0.68 -19.36 25.01
N ILE A 183 1.92 -19.85 24.84
CA ILE A 183 2.46 -20.95 25.69
C ILE A 183 2.63 -20.46 27.14
N GLY A 184 3.22 -19.30 27.35
CA GLY A 184 3.44 -18.75 28.69
C GLY A 184 2.13 -18.47 29.44
N ASN A 185 1.10 -18.01 28.72
CA ASN A 185 -0.24 -17.76 29.26
C ASN A 185 -1.15 -19.01 29.19
N LYS A 186 -0.60 -20.22 29.01
CA LYS A 186 -1.32 -21.50 29.07
C LYS A 186 -2.51 -21.57 28.09
N GLY A 187 -2.41 -20.88 26.94
CA GLY A 187 -3.44 -20.86 25.89
C GLY A 187 -4.48 -19.76 26.03
N GLU A 188 -4.40 -18.87 27.02
CA GLU A 188 -5.29 -17.74 27.15
C GLU A 188 -4.95 -16.62 26.16
N LEU A 189 -6.00 -16.06 25.52
CA LEU A 189 -5.88 -14.96 24.59
C LEU A 189 -6.04 -13.63 25.33
N ALA A 190 -5.16 -12.66 25.08
CA ALA A 190 -5.31 -11.30 25.63
C ALA A 190 -6.59 -10.60 25.11
N GLN A 191 -6.92 -10.81 23.82
CA GLN A 191 -8.21 -10.40 23.26
C GLN A 191 -9.14 -11.62 23.23
N PRO A 192 -10.12 -11.74 24.17
CA PRO A 192 -10.95 -12.93 24.23
C PRO A 192 -11.93 -13.02 23.06
N ILE A 193 -12.19 -14.24 22.59
CA ILE A 193 -13.26 -14.53 21.62
C ILE A 193 -14.43 -15.12 22.40
N VAL A 194 -15.35 -14.25 22.85
CA VAL A 194 -16.48 -14.67 23.70
C VAL A 194 -17.71 -15.08 22.89
N SER A 195 -17.79 -14.66 21.63
CA SER A 195 -18.89 -14.98 20.72
C SER A 195 -18.50 -14.80 19.26
N ALA A 196 -19.35 -15.21 18.32
CA ALA A 196 -19.17 -14.95 16.90
C ALA A 196 -19.10 -13.43 16.59
N ALA A 197 -19.74 -12.58 17.39
CA ALA A 197 -19.68 -11.12 17.27
C ALA A 197 -18.23 -10.61 17.44
N SER A 198 -17.43 -11.21 18.31
CA SER A 198 -16.01 -10.87 18.50
C SER A 198 -15.17 -11.00 17.22
N LEU A 199 -15.64 -11.79 16.24
CA LEU A 199 -14.95 -12.02 14.96
C LEU A 199 -15.44 -11.10 13.84
N VAL A 200 -16.49 -10.30 14.06
CA VAL A 200 -17.07 -9.43 13.02
C VAL A 200 -17.24 -7.99 13.47
N GLU A 201 -17.39 -7.74 14.78
CA GLU A 201 -17.51 -6.40 15.31
C GLU A 201 -16.15 -5.77 15.60
N SER A 202 -16.05 -4.46 15.40
CA SER A 202 -14.86 -3.71 15.71
C SER A 202 -14.84 -3.23 17.15
N PRO A 203 -13.75 -3.44 17.91
CA PRO A 203 -13.57 -2.82 19.21
C PRO A 203 -13.24 -1.32 19.11
N ASN A 204 -12.88 -0.84 17.93
CA ASN A 204 -12.54 0.56 17.67
C ASN A 204 -13.81 1.38 17.43
N PRO A 205 -14.09 2.44 18.22
CA PRO A 205 -15.26 3.28 18.04
C PRO A 205 -15.38 3.95 16.67
N GLU A 206 -14.25 4.23 16.00
CA GLU A 206 -14.26 4.79 14.63
C GLU A 206 -14.92 3.84 13.61
N TYR A 207 -14.91 2.54 13.89
CA TYR A 207 -15.47 1.49 13.04
C TYR A 207 -16.64 0.75 13.71
N ALA A 208 -17.20 1.30 14.78
CA ALA A 208 -18.38 0.75 15.42
C ALA A 208 -19.63 0.96 14.53
N GLY A 209 -20.34 -0.13 14.28
CA GLY A 209 -21.52 -0.13 13.42
C GLY A 209 -21.22 -0.49 11.96
N SER A 210 -22.22 -1.06 11.29
CA SER A 210 -22.08 -1.70 9.97
C SER A 210 -21.59 -0.76 8.87
N LEU A 211 -22.04 0.50 8.86
CA LEU A 211 -21.59 1.47 7.84
C LEU A 211 -20.12 1.88 8.03
N ALA A 212 -19.69 2.07 9.28
CA ALA A 212 -18.31 2.41 9.57
C ALA A 212 -17.35 1.25 9.22
N MET A 213 -17.76 0.01 9.49
CA MET A 213 -17.00 -1.18 9.10
C MET A 213 -16.81 -1.29 7.59
N LEU A 214 -17.77 -0.85 6.76
CA LEU A 214 -17.64 -0.85 5.31
C LEU A 214 -16.53 0.09 4.82
N ALA A 215 -16.19 1.15 5.56
CA ALA A 215 -15.06 2.01 5.24
C ALA A 215 -13.70 1.30 5.41
N PHE A 216 -13.63 0.26 6.26
CA PHE A 216 -12.41 -0.54 6.39
C PHE A 216 -12.11 -1.37 5.14
N LEU A 217 -13.11 -1.67 4.31
CA LEU A 217 -12.92 -2.49 3.11
C LEU A 217 -11.86 -1.91 2.18
N VAL A 218 -11.78 -0.57 2.01
CA VAL A 218 -10.74 0.04 1.16
C VAL A 218 -9.34 -0.20 1.72
N TYR A 219 -9.18 -0.23 3.01
CA TYR A 219 -7.91 -0.55 3.65
C TYR A 219 -7.47 -1.99 3.36
N ALA A 220 -8.41 -2.95 3.45
CA ALA A 220 -8.14 -4.33 3.10
C ALA A 220 -7.82 -4.50 1.60
N LEU A 221 -8.50 -3.76 0.71
CA LEU A 221 -8.16 -3.73 -0.73
C LEU A 221 -6.77 -3.13 -0.96
N PHE A 222 -6.45 -2.00 -0.32
CA PHE A 222 -5.13 -1.36 -0.42
C PHE A 222 -4.00 -2.30 0.03
N ALA A 223 -4.23 -3.11 1.07
CA ALA A 223 -3.24 -4.06 1.58
C ALA A 223 -2.82 -5.13 0.56
N TYR A 224 -3.64 -5.38 -0.46
CA TYR A 224 -3.34 -6.25 -1.61
C TYR A 224 -2.78 -5.50 -2.83
N GLY A 225 -2.49 -4.22 -2.72
CA GLY A 225 -1.89 -3.41 -3.78
C GLY A 225 -0.50 -3.87 -4.18
N GLY A 226 -0.10 -3.54 -5.43
CA GLY A 226 1.18 -3.98 -6.01
C GLY A 226 1.04 -5.17 -6.96
N THR A 227 -0.15 -5.74 -7.08
CA THR A 227 -0.42 -6.89 -7.96
C THR A 227 -0.21 -6.55 -9.44
N GLU A 228 -0.45 -5.31 -9.84
CA GLU A 228 -0.23 -4.82 -11.20
C GLU A 228 1.24 -4.88 -11.63
N ALA A 229 2.16 -4.80 -10.69
CA ALA A 229 3.59 -4.95 -10.97
C ALA A 229 3.97 -6.38 -11.36
N VAL A 230 3.19 -7.37 -10.90
CA VAL A 230 3.44 -8.80 -11.14
C VAL A 230 3.17 -9.19 -12.60
N GLY A 231 2.27 -8.48 -13.29
CA GLY A 231 1.97 -8.74 -14.70
C GLY A 231 3.20 -8.67 -15.62
N GLY A 232 4.18 -7.84 -15.27
CA GLY A 232 5.46 -7.76 -15.98
C GLY A 232 6.39 -8.97 -15.81
N LEU A 233 6.04 -9.95 -14.97
CA LEU A 233 6.88 -11.13 -14.71
C LEU A 233 6.45 -12.37 -15.51
N VAL A 234 5.41 -12.25 -16.32
CA VAL A 234 4.86 -13.40 -17.06
C VAL A 234 5.90 -13.99 -18.02
N ASP A 235 6.55 -13.15 -18.82
CA ASP A 235 7.56 -13.57 -19.81
C ASP A 235 8.91 -13.93 -19.17
N GLU A 236 9.17 -13.50 -17.95
CA GLU A 236 10.34 -13.92 -17.17
C GLU A 236 10.13 -15.28 -16.47
N THR A 237 8.90 -15.82 -16.46
CA THR A 237 8.55 -17.06 -15.76
C THR A 237 8.80 -18.28 -16.65
N GLU A 238 9.29 -19.38 -16.04
CA GLU A 238 9.41 -20.69 -16.72
C GLU A 238 8.02 -21.24 -17.02
N ASN A 239 7.78 -21.68 -18.27
CA ASN A 239 6.50 -22.22 -18.74
C ASN A 239 5.30 -21.36 -18.27
N PRO A 240 5.24 -20.08 -18.67
CA PRO A 240 4.31 -19.11 -18.11
C PRO A 240 2.85 -19.55 -18.20
N GLU A 241 2.46 -20.23 -19.29
CA GLU A 241 1.11 -20.75 -19.48
C GLU A 241 0.63 -21.69 -18.37
N LYS A 242 1.55 -22.42 -17.73
CA LYS A 242 1.24 -23.33 -16.62
C LYS A 242 1.58 -22.77 -15.26
N ASN A 243 2.74 -22.13 -15.15
CA ASN A 243 3.32 -21.78 -13.85
C ASN A 243 2.83 -20.43 -13.34
N PHE A 244 2.54 -19.47 -14.24
CA PHE A 244 2.19 -18.12 -13.81
C PHE A 244 0.85 -18.10 -13.06
N GLY A 245 -0.23 -18.63 -13.65
CA GLY A 245 -1.54 -18.66 -13.02
C GLY A 245 -1.56 -19.49 -11.72
N LYS A 246 -0.87 -20.65 -11.71
CA LYS A 246 -0.75 -21.47 -10.49
C LYS A 246 0.05 -20.75 -9.40
N GLY A 247 1.21 -20.19 -9.75
CA GLY A 247 2.05 -19.45 -8.82
C GLY A 247 1.34 -18.25 -8.22
N LEU A 248 0.60 -17.50 -9.05
CA LEU A 248 -0.20 -16.37 -8.61
C LEU A 248 -1.34 -16.79 -7.65
N THR A 249 -2.06 -17.87 -7.97
CA THR A 249 -3.12 -18.39 -7.10
C THR A 249 -2.58 -18.84 -5.74
N ILE A 250 -1.46 -19.58 -5.75
CA ILE A 250 -0.82 -20.00 -4.50
C ILE A 250 -0.35 -18.80 -3.69
N ALA A 251 0.30 -17.83 -4.33
CA ALA A 251 0.73 -16.60 -3.66
C ALA A 251 -0.45 -15.84 -3.06
N ALA A 252 -1.56 -15.72 -3.79
CA ALA A 252 -2.78 -15.06 -3.30
C ALA A 252 -3.35 -15.74 -2.06
N ILE A 253 -3.38 -17.07 -2.03
CA ILE A 253 -3.82 -17.84 -0.85
C ILE A 253 -2.86 -17.60 0.32
N ILE A 254 -1.55 -17.70 0.09
CA ILE A 254 -0.53 -17.47 1.13
C ILE A 254 -0.66 -16.07 1.72
N VAL A 255 -0.85 -15.04 0.89
CA VAL A 255 -0.99 -13.65 1.34
C VAL A 255 -2.28 -13.47 2.15
N ALA A 256 -3.42 -13.98 1.66
CA ALA A 256 -4.71 -13.85 2.34
C ALA A 256 -4.72 -14.58 3.70
N VAL A 257 -4.23 -15.82 3.72
CA VAL A 257 -4.09 -16.62 4.96
C VAL A 257 -3.06 -15.99 5.88
N GLY A 258 -1.93 -15.52 5.35
CA GLY A 258 -0.88 -14.86 6.11
C GLY A 258 -1.38 -13.61 6.85
N TYR A 259 -2.13 -12.74 6.17
CA TYR A 259 -2.76 -11.59 6.83
C TYR A 259 -3.73 -12.01 7.94
N SER A 260 -4.58 -13.00 7.67
CA SER A 260 -5.55 -13.50 8.65
C SER A 260 -4.87 -14.08 9.90
N ILE A 261 -3.83 -14.90 9.70
CA ILE A 261 -3.02 -15.46 10.80
C ILE A 261 -2.32 -14.34 11.57
N GLY A 262 -1.70 -13.39 10.89
CA GLY A 262 -1.00 -12.29 11.54
C GLY A 262 -1.93 -11.40 12.37
N ILE A 263 -3.13 -11.08 11.86
CA ILE A 263 -4.14 -10.34 12.62
C ILE A 263 -4.60 -11.13 13.85
N PHE A 264 -4.83 -12.43 13.69
CA PHE A 264 -5.19 -13.30 14.81
C PHE A 264 -4.06 -13.36 15.87
N CYS A 265 -2.82 -13.47 15.44
CA CYS A 265 -1.66 -13.49 16.33
C CYS A 265 -1.56 -12.23 17.18
N VAL A 266 -1.94 -11.04 16.65
CA VAL A 266 -1.95 -9.79 17.44
C VAL A 266 -2.88 -9.92 18.65
N GLY A 267 -4.06 -10.47 18.49
CA GLY A 267 -5.01 -10.63 19.59
C GLY A 267 -4.61 -11.69 20.64
N ILE A 268 -3.64 -12.54 20.34
CA ILE A 268 -3.07 -13.48 21.34
C ILE A 268 -2.43 -12.71 22.50
N PHE A 269 -1.73 -11.61 22.20
CA PHE A 269 -0.96 -10.86 23.18
C PHE A 269 -1.43 -9.41 23.38
N THR A 270 -2.45 -8.95 22.64
CA THR A 270 -2.93 -7.56 22.70
C THR A 270 -4.43 -7.53 22.96
N ASN A 271 -4.84 -7.00 24.11
CA ASN A 271 -6.21 -6.55 24.35
C ASN A 271 -6.40 -5.15 23.76
N TRP A 272 -7.40 -4.97 22.92
CA TRP A 272 -7.61 -3.69 22.23
C TRP A 272 -7.91 -2.55 23.20
N SER A 273 -8.80 -2.78 24.16
CA SER A 273 -9.22 -1.75 25.10
C SER A 273 -8.10 -1.29 26.04
N ASP A 274 -7.25 -2.24 26.46
CA ASP A 274 -6.18 -1.94 27.41
C ASP A 274 -4.97 -1.30 26.75
N THR A 275 -4.70 -1.67 25.48
CA THR A 275 -3.43 -1.29 24.81
C THR A 275 -3.62 -0.20 23.76
N LEU A 276 -4.76 -0.18 23.06
CA LEU A 276 -4.92 0.60 21.83
C LEU A 276 -5.94 1.74 21.95
N SER A 277 -6.70 1.80 23.05
CA SER A 277 -7.74 2.82 23.26
C SER A 277 -7.19 4.19 23.66
N ALA A 278 -5.91 4.28 24.05
CA ALA A 278 -5.30 5.52 24.50
C ALA A 278 -5.29 6.58 23.38
N ALA A 279 -5.58 7.84 23.74
CA ALA A 279 -5.59 8.98 22.80
C ALA A 279 -4.24 9.22 22.08
N THR A 280 -3.14 8.70 22.63
CA THR A 280 -1.81 8.75 22.03
C THR A 280 -1.60 7.71 20.94
N VAL A 281 -2.50 6.72 20.80
CA VAL A 281 -2.43 5.69 19.77
C VAL A 281 -3.26 6.12 18.56
N HIS A 282 -2.63 6.12 17.41
CA HIS A 282 -3.24 6.55 16.15
C HIS A 282 -2.74 5.69 14.98
N LYS A 283 -3.33 5.86 13.78
CA LYS A 283 -3.01 5.06 12.58
C LYS A 283 -1.52 5.06 12.20
N GLY A 284 -0.77 6.10 12.60
CA GLY A 284 0.67 6.20 12.34
C GLY A 284 1.53 5.31 13.24
N ASN A 285 1.15 5.16 14.52
CA ASN A 285 2.00 4.49 15.52
C ASN A 285 1.45 3.15 16.04
N ALA A 286 0.20 2.82 15.80
CA ALA A 286 -0.46 1.63 16.36
C ALA A 286 0.35 0.33 16.18
N SER A 287 0.96 0.14 15.01
CA SER A 287 1.79 -1.05 14.74
C SER A 287 3.00 -1.13 15.67
N TYR A 288 3.60 0.00 16.03
CA TYR A 288 4.77 0.05 16.94
C TYR A 288 4.34 -0.17 18.37
N VAL A 289 3.18 0.36 18.78
CA VAL A 289 2.59 0.10 20.10
C VAL A 289 2.30 -1.38 20.27
N ILE A 290 1.73 -2.05 19.24
CA ILE A 290 1.47 -3.49 19.23
C ILE A 290 2.79 -4.28 19.36
N MET A 291 3.82 -3.92 18.62
CA MET A 291 5.10 -4.62 18.70
C MET A 291 5.83 -4.37 20.03
N ASN A 292 5.71 -3.17 20.59
CA ASN A 292 6.17 -2.90 21.95
C ASN A 292 5.45 -3.81 22.95
N ASN A 293 4.11 -3.89 22.86
CA ASN A 293 3.32 -4.78 23.69
C ASN A 293 3.72 -6.26 23.52
N LEU A 294 4.05 -6.70 22.30
CA LEU A 294 4.55 -8.08 22.08
C LEU A 294 5.80 -8.36 22.93
N GLY A 295 6.79 -7.47 22.89
CA GLY A 295 8.01 -7.64 23.69
C GLY A 295 7.73 -7.65 25.19
N TYR A 296 6.86 -6.73 25.64
CA TYR A 296 6.41 -6.67 27.04
C TYR A 296 5.73 -7.99 27.48
N GLN A 297 4.77 -8.47 26.70
CA GLN A 297 4.00 -9.65 27.03
C GLN A 297 4.84 -10.95 27.00
N ILE A 298 5.86 -11.03 26.14
CA ILE A 298 6.82 -12.15 26.18
C ILE A 298 7.52 -12.15 27.55
N GLY A 299 8.04 -11.02 28.02
CA GLY A 299 8.67 -10.93 29.34
C GLY A 299 7.71 -11.30 30.46
N ALA A 300 6.50 -10.75 30.46
CA ALA A 300 5.47 -11.00 31.47
C ALA A 300 5.04 -12.48 31.53
N ALA A 301 4.82 -13.13 30.37
CA ALA A 301 4.40 -14.51 30.27
C ALA A 301 5.42 -15.50 30.87
N PHE A 302 6.70 -15.14 30.93
CA PHE A 302 7.77 -15.91 31.54
C PHE A 302 8.25 -15.39 32.90
N GLY A 303 7.48 -14.50 33.54
CA GLY A 303 7.72 -14.02 34.90
C GLY A 303 8.91 -13.07 35.05
N ALA A 304 9.30 -12.37 33.98
CA ALA A 304 10.34 -11.35 34.06
C ALA A 304 9.90 -10.16 34.93
N SER A 305 10.87 -9.42 35.49
CA SER A 305 10.57 -8.23 36.23
C SER A 305 9.91 -7.15 35.35
N GLN A 306 9.10 -6.26 35.93
CA GLN A 306 8.43 -5.18 35.17
C GLN A 306 9.44 -4.35 34.37
N GLY A 307 10.61 -4.03 34.94
CA GLY A 307 11.65 -3.31 34.22
C GLY A 307 12.19 -4.05 33.00
N THR A 308 12.37 -5.37 33.12
CA THR A 308 12.76 -6.24 31.99
C THR A 308 11.68 -6.28 30.91
N CYS A 309 10.40 -6.41 31.30
CA CYS A 309 9.27 -6.40 30.34
C CYS A 309 9.23 -5.09 29.55
N ILE A 310 9.39 -3.93 30.21
CA ILE A 310 9.46 -2.63 29.55
C ILE A 310 10.62 -2.56 28.56
N GLN A 311 11.82 -3.01 28.94
CA GLN A 311 12.97 -3.04 28.06
C GLN A 311 12.76 -3.96 26.85
N MET A 312 12.18 -5.14 27.05
CA MET A 312 11.85 -6.06 25.94
C MET A 312 10.85 -5.43 24.98
N GLY A 313 9.85 -4.72 25.48
CA GLY A 313 8.90 -3.95 24.67
C GLY A 313 9.60 -2.86 23.84
N GLU A 314 10.43 -2.04 24.47
CA GLU A 314 11.19 -1.00 23.77
C GLU A 314 12.13 -1.57 22.70
N TRP A 315 12.79 -2.71 22.95
CA TRP A 315 13.62 -3.37 21.95
C TRP A 315 12.82 -3.90 20.78
N ALA A 316 11.64 -4.49 21.03
CA ALA A 316 10.75 -4.95 19.96
C ALA A 316 10.30 -3.78 19.06
N ALA A 317 9.98 -2.63 19.64
CA ALA A 317 9.64 -1.41 18.89
C ALA A 317 10.86 -0.84 18.12
N ARG A 318 12.08 -0.88 18.69
CA ARG A 318 13.32 -0.50 17.99
C ARG A 318 13.60 -1.39 16.79
N ILE A 319 13.50 -2.70 16.96
CA ILE A 319 13.71 -3.67 15.89
C ILE A 319 12.71 -3.41 14.76
N MET A 320 11.44 -3.19 15.09
CA MET A 320 10.43 -2.83 14.10
C MET A 320 10.77 -1.51 13.40
N GLY A 321 11.11 -0.45 14.16
CA GLY A 321 11.47 0.85 13.60
C GLY A 321 12.61 0.76 12.58
N ILE A 322 13.71 0.09 12.96
CA ILE A 322 14.88 -0.15 12.10
C ILE A 322 14.48 -0.94 10.85
N SER A 323 13.70 -2.03 11.00
CA SER A 323 13.27 -2.88 9.90
C SER A 323 12.41 -2.13 8.89
N ILE A 324 11.49 -1.30 9.37
CA ILE A 324 10.63 -0.46 8.50
C ILE A 324 11.45 0.62 7.80
N LEU A 325 12.41 1.27 8.47
CA LEU A 325 13.30 2.25 7.83
C LEU A 325 14.12 1.62 6.69
N LEU A 326 14.67 0.42 6.91
CA LEU A 326 15.41 -0.33 5.89
C LEU A 326 14.52 -0.70 4.69
N SER A 327 13.29 -1.15 4.97
CA SER A 327 12.31 -1.47 3.92
C SER A 327 11.91 -0.24 3.11
N LEU A 328 11.63 0.87 3.79
CA LEU A 328 11.23 2.12 3.14
C LEU A 328 12.37 2.72 2.30
N ALA A 329 13.63 2.59 2.73
CA ALA A 329 14.77 3.09 1.98
C ALA A 329 14.83 2.51 0.56
N GLY A 330 14.53 1.22 0.37
CA GLY A 330 14.44 0.62 -0.97
C GLY A 330 13.19 1.04 -1.74
N ALA A 331 12.03 0.99 -1.09
CA ALA A 331 10.74 1.25 -1.70
C ALA A 331 10.58 2.71 -2.15
N VAL A 332 10.95 3.67 -1.29
CA VAL A 332 10.77 5.11 -1.58
C VAL A 332 11.54 5.54 -2.83
N PHE A 333 12.80 5.14 -2.97
CA PHE A 333 13.58 5.49 -4.16
C PHE A 333 13.00 4.86 -5.42
N THR A 334 12.62 3.58 -5.37
CA THR A 334 12.03 2.88 -6.52
C THR A 334 10.70 3.50 -6.93
N LEU A 335 9.81 3.74 -5.97
CA LEU A 335 8.46 4.24 -6.25
C LEU A 335 8.42 5.75 -6.52
N CYS A 336 9.45 6.51 -6.13
CA CYS A 336 9.62 7.90 -6.56
C CYS A 336 9.86 8.00 -8.08
N TYR A 337 10.56 7.02 -8.67
CA TYR A 337 10.99 7.06 -10.06
C TYR A 337 10.17 6.17 -11.00
N SER A 338 9.92 4.91 -10.62
CA SER A 338 9.37 3.90 -11.54
C SER A 338 8.00 4.26 -12.12
N PRO A 339 6.99 4.71 -11.33
CA PRO A 339 5.69 5.10 -11.87
C PRO A 339 5.78 6.31 -12.81
N LEU A 340 6.66 7.27 -12.48
CA LEU A 340 6.90 8.45 -13.31
C LEU A 340 7.51 8.06 -14.66
N LYS A 341 8.49 7.15 -14.67
CA LYS A 341 9.09 6.62 -15.87
C LYS A 341 8.06 5.91 -16.76
N GLN A 342 7.24 5.04 -16.19
CA GLN A 342 6.19 4.34 -16.94
C GLN A 342 5.18 5.31 -17.55
N LEU A 343 4.77 6.37 -16.84
CA LEU A 343 3.92 7.41 -17.39
C LEU A 343 4.56 8.09 -18.59
N ILE A 344 5.86 8.45 -18.49
CA ILE A 344 6.59 9.14 -19.57
C ILE A 344 6.78 8.22 -20.78
N GLU A 345 7.25 6.98 -20.57
CA GLU A 345 7.53 6.04 -21.66
C GLU A 345 6.26 5.51 -22.33
N GLY A 346 5.14 5.38 -21.60
CA GLY A 346 3.86 4.98 -22.15
C GLY A 346 3.13 6.09 -22.90
N SER A 347 3.37 7.35 -22.57
CA SER A 347 2.61 8.46 -23.15
C SER A 347 3.05 8.78 -24.58
N PRO A 348 2.10 9.04 -25.53
CA PRO A 348 2.42 9.49 -26.88
C PRO A 348 3.23 10.80 -26.88
N LYS A 349 4.10 10.96 -27.86
CA LYS A 349 4.88 12.19 -28.02
C LYS A 349 3.94 13.41 -28.12
N GLY A 350 4.24 14.45 -27.35
CA GLY A 350 3.47 15.70 -27.33
C GLY A 350 2.30 15.70 -26.33
N LEU A 351 1.95 14.59 -25.71
CA LEU A 351 0.91 14.51 -24.68
C LEU A 351 1.39 15.16 -23.38
N LEU A 352 2.59 14.82 -22.95
CA LEU A 352 3.27 15.47 -21.83
C LEU A 352 4.20 16.58 -22.35
N PRO A 353 4.47 17.63 -21.55
CA PRO A 353 5.43 18.67 -21.93
C PRO A 353 6.82 18.08 -22.21
N GLU A 354 7.51 18.54 -23.26
CA GLU A 354 8.83 18.02 -23.64
C GLU A 354 9.86 18.07 -22.49
N LYS A 355 9.86 19.18 -21.74
CA LYS A 355 10.75 19.33 -20.57
C LYS A 355 10.49 18.26 -19.50
N PHE A 356 9.22 17.83 -19.34
CA PHE A 356 8.84 16.80 -18.40
C PHE A 356 9.34 15.40 -18.82
N CYS A 357 9.37 15.15 -20.12
CA CYS A 357 9.82 13.90 -20.71
C CYS A 357 11.35 13.81 -20.89
N LYS A 358 12.09 14.93 -20.73
CA LYS A 358 13.51 14.97 -20.96
C LYS A 358 14.28 14.11 -19.97
N MET A 359 15.02 13.12 -20.49
CA MET A 359 15.90 12.24 -19.71
C MET A 359 17.30 12.82 -19.64
N GLU A 360 17.85 12.97 -18.43
CA GLU A 360 19.21 13.45 -18.17
C GLU A 360 19.96 12.41 -17.32
N GLY A 361 20.92 11.71 -17.94
CA GLY A 361 21.62 10.59 -17.30
C GLY A 361 20.69 9.41 -16.99
N GLY A 362 19.70 9.17 -17.85
CA GLY A 362 18.70 8.10 -17.68
C GLY A 362 17.57 8.44 -16.70
N MET A 363 17.52 9.66 -16.15
CA MET A 363 16.52 10.09 -15.17
C MET A 363 15.74 11.32 -15.64
N PRO A 364 14.41 11.39 -15.45
CA PRO A 364 13.59 12.54 -15.79
C PRO A 364 13.70 13.63 -14.69
N LYS A 365 14.86 14.26 -14.58
CA LYS A 365 15.20 15.15 -13.45
C LYS A 365 14.21 16.30 -13.27
N PHE A 366 13.74 16.89 -14.36
CA PHE A 366 12.76 17.97 -14.28
C PHE A 366 11.41 17.48 -13.73
N ALA A 367 10.93 16.34 -14.21
CA ALA A 367 9.68 15.75 -13.73
C ALA A 367 9.76 15.34 -12.26
N LEU A 368 10.90 14.78 -11.82
CA LEU A 368 11.17 14.48 -10.40
C LEU A 368 11.12 15.73 -9.52
N LYS A 369 11.64 16.88 -9.99
CA LYS A 369 11.56 18.15 -9.25
C LYS A 369 10.11 18.63 -9.14
N ILE A 370 9.33 18.57 -10.23
CA ILE A 370 7.90 18.94 -10.21
C ILE A 370 7.14 18.03 -9.24
N GLN A 371 7.39 16.72 -9.30
CA GLN A 371 6.80 15.76 -8.36
C GLN A 371 7.13 16.13 -6.91
N ALA A 372 8.39 16.45 -6.60
CA ALA A 372 8.80 16.86 -5.26
C ALA A 372 8.08 18.15 -4.81
N VAL A 373 7.94 19.15 -5.69
CA VAL A 373 7.20 20.39 -5.38
C VAL A 373 5.74 20.09 -5.03
N VAL A 374 5.09 19.19 -5.80
CA VAL A 374 3.71 18.78 -5.50
C VAL A 374 3.62 18.07 -4.17
N VAL A 375 4.52 17.11 -3.89
CA VAL A 375 4.57 16.39 -2.61
C VAL A 375 4.77 17.37 -1.45
N VAL A 376 5.73 18.29 -1.57
CA VAL A 376 5.99 19.33 -0.55
C VAL A 376 4.76 20.18 -0.29
N ALA A 377 4.06 20.63 -1.34
CA ALA A 377 2.84 21.43 -1.19
C ALA A 377 1.77 20.67 -0.40
N PHE A 378 1.52 19.39 -0.74
CA PHE A 378 0.56 18.56 0.01
C PHE A 378 0.98 18.34 1.46
N ILE A 379 2.26 18.02 1.72
CA ILE A 379 2.78 17.86 3.10
C ILE A 379 2.49 19.11 3.92
N LEU A 380 2.87 20.30 3.41
CA LEU A 380 2.69 21.55 4.13
C LEU A 380 1.21 21.87 4.38
N LEU A 381 0.36 21.69 3.36
CA LEU A 381 -1.08 21.95 3.51
C LEU A 381 -1.73 21.03 4.55
N ILE A 382 -1.41 19.72 4.53
CA ILE A 382 -1.97 18.76 5.47
C ILE A 382 -1.42 18.99 6.88
N SER A 383 -0.11 19.27 7.03
CA SER A 383 0.50 19.49 8.33
C SER A 383 0.05 20.78 9.02
N MET A 384 -0.39 21.76 8.24
CA MET A 384 -0.97 23.01 8.76
C MET A 384 -2.47 22.91 9.06
N GLY A 385 -3.18 21.98 8.42
CA GLY A 385 -4.63 21.81 8.52
C GLY A 385 -5.10 20.85 9.61
N GLY A 386 -4.23 20.03 10.18
CA GLY A 386 -4.54 19.05 11.21
C GLY A 386 -4.22 19.59 12.62
N ASP A 387 -5.21 19.58 13.51
CA ASP A 387 -5.01 20.05 14.89
C ASP A 387 -4.46 18.98 15.83
N THR A 388 -4.64 17.71 15.51
CA THR A 388 -4.21 16.56 16.31
C THR A 388 -3.41 15.55 15.48
N MET A 389 -2.55 14.77 16.15
CA MET A 389 -1.81 13.67 15.50
C MET A 389 -2.77 12.63 14.90
N THR A 390 -3.87 12.33 15.58
CA THR A 390 -4.90 11.39 15.09
C THR A 390 -5.49 11.88 13.77
N GLN A 391 -5.94 13.13 13.70
CA GLN A 391 -6.51 13.70 12.46
C GLN A 391 -5.47 13.75 11.34
N PHE A 392 -4.24 14.17 11.64
CA PHE A 392 -3.14 14.20 10.68
C PHE A 392 -2.92 12.82 10.01
N PHE A 393 -2.80 11.74 10.81
CA PHE A 393 -2.62 10.40 10.27
C PHE A 393 -3.91 9.82 9.66
N ASN A 394 -5.09 10.21 10.10
CA ASN A 394 -6.36 9.85 9.46
C ASN A 394 -6.40 10.38 8.02
N ILE A 395 -6.04 11.66 7.82
CA ILE A 395 -5.97 12.27 6.49
C ILE A 395 -4.97 11.53 5.60
N LEU A 396 -3.73 11.34 6.07
CA LEU A 396 -2.66 10.72 5.30
C LEU A 396 -3.02 9.29 4.84
N VAL A 397 -3.54 8.48 5.77
CA VAL A 397 -3.87 7.08 5.48
C VAL A 397 -5.09 6.98 4.58
N SER A 398 -6.18 7.72 4.86
CA SER A 398 -7.40 7.67 4.06
C SER A 398 -7.19 8.18 2.64
N MET A 399 -6.49 9.31 2.50
CA MET A 399 -6.12 9.87 1.20
C MET A 399 -5.29 8.88 0.36
N THR A 400 -4.33 8.21 0.99
CA THR A 400 -3.48 7.23 0.32
C THR A 400 -4.28 6.01 -0.11
N ASN A 401 -5.11 5.46 0.77
CA ASN A 401 -5.93 4.28 0.47
C ASN A 401 -6.87 4.52 -0.71
N VAL A 402 -7.58 5.65 -0.71
CA VAL A 402 -8.48 6.02 -1.81
C VAL A 402 -7.71 6.21 -3.10
N ALA A 403 -6.63 6.99 -3.07
CA ALA A 403 -5.85 7.28 -4.27
C ALA A 403 -5.22 6.02 -4.89
N MET A 404 -4.70 5.10 -4.07
CA MET A 404 -4.04 3.89 -4.55
C MET A 404 -5.02 2.83 -5.07
N THR A 405 -6.27 2.82 -4.60
CA THR A 405 -7.26 1.80 -5.01
C THR A 405 -8.11 2.23 -6.20
N LEU A 406 -8.37 3.51 -6.39
CA LEU A 406 -9.17 4.01 -7.52
C LEU A 406 -8.68 3.54 -8.91
N PRO A 407 -7.37 3.52 -9.22
CA PRO A 407 -6.87 3.06 -10.50
C PRO A 407 -7.26 1.62 -10.84
N TYR A 408 -7.47 0.76 -9.84
CA TYR A 408 -7.89 -0.62 -10.06
C TYR A 408 -9.26 -0.73 -10.75
N MET A 409 -10.16 0.23 -10.52
CA MET A 409 -11.45 0.29 -11.22
C MET A 409 -11.26 0.48 -12.73
N PHE A 410 -10.34 1.37 -13.11
CA PHE A 410 -10.07 1.66 -14.53
C PHE A 410 -9.39 0.48 -15.22
N ILE A 411 -8.39 -0.13 -14.58
CA ILE A 411 -7.68 -1.29 -15.13
C ILE A 411 -8.66 -2.45 -15.30
N SER A 412 -9.50 -2.71 -14.29
CA SER A 412 -10.50 -3.78 -14.34
C SER A 412 -11.57 -3.51 -15.40
N ALA A 413 -12.13 -2.30 -15.46
CA ALA A 413 -13.17 -1.97 -16.45
C ALA A 413 -12.67 -2.10 -17.88
N ALA A 414 -11.40 -1.74 -18.17
CA ALA A 414 -10.78 -1.94 -19.47
C ALA A 414 -10.68 -3.43 -19.87
N PHE A 415 -10.66 -4.35 -18.91
CA PHE A 415 -10.56 -5.79 -19.15
C PHE A 415 -11.73 -6.34 -19.96
N ILE A 416 -12.93 -5.77 -19.84
CA ILE A 416 -14.09 -6.15 -20.67
C ILE A 416 -13.78 -5.96 -22.17
N LYS A 417 -13.18 -4.82 -22.52
CA LYS A 417 -12.79 -4.53 -23.91
C LYS A 417 -11.65 -5.44 -24.37
N PHE A 418 -10.68 -5.70 -23.49
CA PHE A 418 -9.60 -6.66 -23.74
C PHE A 418 -10.15 -8.05 -24.08
N LYS A 419 -11.06 -8.60 -23.28
CA LYS A 419 -11.64 -9.92 -23.51
C LYS A 419 -12.42 -9.99 -24.82
N LYS A 420 -13.24 -8.98 -25.12
CA LYS A 420 -14.07 -8.91 -26.34
C LYS A 420 -13.25 -8.69 -27.63
N ASN A 421 -12.03 -8.16 -27.53
CA ASN A 421 -11.20 -7.91 -28.71
C ASN A 421 -10.53 -9.22 -29.17
N LYS A 422 -11.05 -9.78 -30.26
CA LYS A 422 -10.54 -11.02 -30.89
C LYS A 422 -9.21 -10.83 -31.64
N ASN A 423 -8.82 -9.58 -31.95
CA ASN A 423 -7.57 -9.28 -32.65
C ASN A 423 -6.35 -9.32 -31.72
N ILE A 424 -6.58 -9.33 -30.41
CA ILE A 424 -5.49 -9.44 -29.43
C ILE A 424 -5.19 -10.91 -29.20
N HIS A 425 -3.94 -11.31 -29.48
CA HIS A 425 -3.45 -12.64 -29.14
C HIS A 425 -3.31 -12.79 -27.63
N LYS A 426 -3.98 -13.77 -27.04
CA LYS A 426 -4.02 -14.04 -25.60
C LYS A 426 -3.36 -15.40 -25.33
N PRO A 427 -2.02 -15.45 -25.16
CA PRO A 427 -1.30 -16.72 -24.99
C PRO A 427 -1.60 -17.39 -23.64
N PHE A 428 -2.03 -16.62 -22.67
CA PHE A 428 -2.42 -17.08 -21.34
C PHE A 428 -3.83 -16.61 -21.02
N VAL A 429 -4.75 -17.55 -20.73
CA VAL A 429 -6.17 -17.27 -20.48
C VAL A 429 -6.62 -18.06 -19.26
N ILE A 430 -6.98 -17.35 -18.20
CA ILE A 430 -7.60 -17.93 -16.99
C ILE A 430 -9.12 -17.92 -17.14
N PHE A 431 -9.69 -16.78 -17.51
CA PHE A 431 -11.12 -16.64 -17.75
C PHE A 431 -11.48 -17.12 -19.16
N LYS A 432 -11.70 -18.43 -19.33
CA LYS A 432 -12.04 -19.04 -20.63
C LYS A 432 -13.40 -18.59 -21.17
N ASN A 433 -14.33 -18.22 -20.28
CA ASN A 433 -15.67 -17.78 -20.64
C ASN A 433 -15.78 -16.25 -20.49
N ASP A 434 -16.19 -15.57 -21.56
CA ASP A 434 -16.32 -14.11 -21.60
C ASP A 434 -17.34 -13.59 -20.57
N THR A 435 -18.45 -14.32 -20.37
CA THR A 435 -19.46 -13.94 -19.36
C THR A 435 -18.88 -13.99 -17.95
N VAL A 436 -18.12 -15.04 -17.63
CA VAL A 436 -17.44 -15.17 -16.33
C VAL A 436 -16.43 -14.03 -16.14
N SER A 437 -15.66 -13.70 -17.17
CA SER A 437 -14.69 -12.60 -17.10
C SER A 437 -15.39 -11.25 -16.87
N ILE A 438 -16.53 -11.01 -17.51
CA ILE A 438 -17.32 -9.78 -17.31
C ILE A 438 -17.88 -9.72 -15.88
N ILE A 439 -18.41 -10.82 -15.35
CA ILE A 439 -18.92 -10.89 -13.98
C ILE A 439 -17.82 -10.53 -12.98
N PHE A 440 -16.65 -11.18 -13.08
CA PHE A 440 -15.53 -10.85 -12.18
C PHE A 440 -15.04 -9.42 -12.35
N THR A 441 -15.02 -8.87 -13.56
CA THR A 441 -14.71 -7.46 -13.79
C THR A 441 -15.69 -6.53 -13.09
N ILE A 442 -16.98 -6.80 -13.19
CA ILE A 442 -18.02 -6.01 -12.51
C ILE A 442 -17.85 -6.14 -11.00
N VAL A 443 -17.66 -7.36 -10.48
CA VAL A 443 -17.45 -7.60 -9.04
C VAL A 443 -16.26 -6.78 -8.53
N VAL A 444 -15.10 -6.87 -9.18
CA VAL A 444 -13.91 -6.10 -8.79
C VAL A 444 -14.19 -4.59 -8.83
N THR A 445 -14.74 -4.09 -9.96
CA THR A 445 -14.98 -2.65 -10.13
C THR A 445 -15.97 -2.11 -9.12
N VAL A 446 -17.06 -2.84 -8.87
CA VAL A 446 -18.09 -2.45 -7.88
C VAL A 446 -17.54 -2.55 -6.46
N THR A 447 -16.80 -3.60 -6.13
CA THR A 447 -16.20 -3.75 -4.78
C THR A 447 -15.25 -2.59 -4.47
N VAL A 448 -14.37 -2.24 -5.41
CA VAL A 448 -13.44 -1.11 -5.22
C VAL A 448 -14.18 0.22 -5.17
N GLY A 449 -15.17 0.44 -6.03
CA GLY A 449 -15.98 1.67 -6.04
C GLY A 449 -16.79 1.83 -4.75
N PHE A 450 -17.42 0.77 -4.29
CA PHE A 450 -18.18 0.72 -3.05
C PHE A 450 -17.29 1.02 -1.83
N ALA A 451 -16.14 0.36 -1.73
CA ALA A 451 -15.20 0.58 -0.65
C ALA A 451 -14.70 2.03 -0.61
N ASN A 452 -14.33 2.60 -1.76
CA ASN A 452 -13.89 3.99 -1.84
C ASN A 452 -15.02 4.96 -1.46
N PHE A 453 -16.25 4.72 -1.91
CA PHE A 453 -17.40 5.54 -1.55
C PHE A 453 -17.57 5.64 -0.03
N PHE A 454 -17.59 4.50 0.67
CA PHE A 454 -17.74 4.49 2.13
C PHE A 454 -16.54 5.11 2.85
N THR A 455 -15.32 4.88 2.37
CA THR A 455 -14.12 5.51 2.95
C THR A 455 -14.13 7.03 2.85
N ILE A 456 -14.70 7.56 1.76
CA ILE A 456 -14.80 9.01 1.54
C ILE A 456 -15.89 9.63 2.43
N ILE A 457 -17.05 9.00 2.53
CA ILE A 457 -18.19 9.62 3.25
C ILE A 457 -18.17 9.39 4.77
N GLN A 458 -17.62 8.27 5.24
CA GLN A 458 -17.64 7.89 6.65
C GLN A 458 -17.00 8.95 7.58
N PRO A 459 -15.83 9.55 7.27
CA PRO A 459 -15.27 10.58 8.13
C PRO A 459 -16.18 11.79 8.29
N ALA A 460 -16.83 12.26 7.21
CA ALA A 460 -17.78 13.38 7.28
C ALA A 460 -19.00 13.04 8.13
N MET A 461 -19.51 11.79 8.04
CA MET A 461 -20.61 11.32 8.90
C MET A 461 -20.22 11.29 10.37
N ALA A 462 -18.93 11.08 10.67
CA ALA A 462 -18.36 11.12 12.02
C ALA A 462 -17.91 12.54 12.46
N GLY A 463 -18.16 13.58 11.63
CA GLY A 463 -17.79 14.97 11.92
C GLY A 463 -16.36 15.36 11.46
N ASP A 464 -15.57 14.45 10.91
CA ASP A 464 -14.25 14.73 10.34
C ASP A 464 -14.35 15.07 8.84
N VAL A 465 -14.84 16.27 8.55
CA VAL A 465 -14.99 16.78 7.17
C VAL A 465 -13.61 16.95 6.50
N ALA A 466 -12.56 17.26 7.27
CA ALA A 466 -11.23 17.46 6.71
C ALA A 466 -10.70 16.18 6.06
N THR A 467 -10.80 15.02 6.72
CA THR A 467 -10.39 13.73 6.16
C THR A 467 -11.17 13.40 4.88
N THR A 468 -12.48 13.67 4.85
CA THR A 468 -13.30 13.48 3.63
C THR A 468 -12.80 14.35 2.48
N VAL A 469 -12.59 15.66 2.72
CA VAL A 469 -12.13 16.61 1.69
C VAL A 469 -10.78 16.17 1.13
N TRP A 470 -9.81 15.86 1.99
CA TRP A 470 -8.49 15.44 1.55
C TRP A 470 -8.51 14.10 0.78
N SER A 471 -9.41 13.18 1.13
CA SER A 471 -9.57 11.92 0.40
C SER A 471 -10.04 12.12 -1.05
N ILE A 472 -10.73 13.24 -1.34
CA ILE A 472 -11.27 13.57 -2.68
C ILE A 472 -10.32 14.49 -3.45
N VAL A 473 -9.67 15.44 -2.78
CA VAL A 473 -8.87 16.51 -3.43
C VAL A 473 -7.81 15.94 -4.36
N GLY A 474 -7.04 14.94 -3.91
CA GLY A 474 -6.01 14.31 -4.72
C GLY A 474 -6.56 13.72 -6.02
N PRO A 475 -7.45 12.72 -5.96
CA PRO A 475 -8.03 12.09 -7.15
C PRO A 475 -8.70 13.09 -8.10
N VAL A 476 -9.48 14.05 -7.60
CA VAL A 476 -10.16 15.05 -8.43
C VAL A 476 -9.17 15.99 -9.10
N LEU A 477 -8.24 16.56 -8.35
CA LEU A 477 -7.22 17.47 -8.89
C LEU A 477 -6.43 16.81 -10.03
N PHE A 478 -5.94 15.60 -9.78
CA PHE A 478 -5.11 14.91 -10.77
C PHE A 478 -5.91 14.45 -11.99
N THR A 479 -7.19 14.07 -11.82
CA THR A 479 -8.07 13.78 -12.95
C THR A 479 -8.28 15.02 -13.81
N VAL A 480 -8.53 16.18 -13.22
CA VAL A 480 -8.69 17.46 -13.95
C VAL A 480 -7.40 17.79 -14.71
N VAL A 481 -6.23 17.66 -14.07
CA VAL A 481 -4.94 17.88 -14.73
C VAL A 481 -4.75 16.96 -15.93
N ALA A 482 -5.06 15.67 -15.78
CA ALA A 482 -4.96 14.71 -16.88
C ALA A 482 -5.88 15.07 -18.06
N LEU A 483 -7.13 15.45 -17.79
CA LEU A 483 -8.10 15.86 -18.82
C LEU A 483 -7.65 17.14 -19.54
N VAL A 484 -7.11 18.12 -18.82
CA VAL A 484 -6.58 19.36 -19.42
C VAL A 484 -5.37 19.06 -20.31
N LEU A 485 -4.44 18.22 -19.86
CA LEU A 485 -3.27 17.84 -20.66
C LEU A 485 -3.71 17.11 -21.94
N HIS A 486 -4.62 16.14 -21.82
CA HIS A 486 -5.14 15.42 -22.98
C HIS A 486 -5.91 16.33 -23.94
N GLY A 487 -6.74 17.22 -23.43
CA GLY A 487 -7.48 18.19 -24.27
C GLY A 487 -6.56 19.16 -25.03
N ARG A 488 -5.43 19.55 -24.45
CA ARG A 488 -4.38 20.33 -25.15
C ARG A 488 -3.70 19.51 -26.24
N TYR A 489 -3.46 18.23 -25.97
CA TYR A 489 -2.89 17.30 -26.95
C TYR A 489 -3.80 17.10 -28.16
N GLU A 490 -5.10 16.84 -27.96
CA GLU A 490 -6.08 16.70 -29.04
C GLU A 490 -6.17 17.96 -29.93
N LYS A 491 -6.08 19.17 -29.31
CA LYS A 491 -6.07 20.44 -30.07
C LYS A 491 -4.82 20.64 -30.92
N LYS A 492 -3.69 20.04 -30.55
CA LYS A 492 -2.44 20.12 -31.34
C LYS A 492 -2.38 19.10 -32.47
N MET A 493 -3.16 18.03 -32.37
CA MET A 493 -3.22 16.96 -33.39
C MET A 493 -4.26 17.23 -34.48
N LYS A 494 -5.18 18.17 -34.26
CA LYS A 494 -6.12 18.74 -35.24
C LYS A 494 -5.50 19.91 -35.97
#